data_86108140ee6514d2238d45bc33df60e7
#
_entry.id   86108140ee6514d2238d45bc33df60e7
#
_cell.length_a   1.000
_cell.length_b   1.000
_cell.length_c   1.000
_cell.angle_alpha   90.00
_cell.angle_beta   90.00
_cell.angle_gamma   90.00
#
_symmetry.space_group_name_H-M   'P 1'
#
loop_
_entity.id
_entity.type
_entity.pdbx_description
1 polymer ?
#
loop_
_entity_poly.entity_id
_entity_poly.type
_entity_poly.pdbx_seq_one_letter_code
_entity_poly.pdbx_strand_id
1 'polypeptide(L)'
;MNPEETYVKVKAADGYTYYMAEALLDKVLGGLAVKAGQTVNGTAVEEGTEVGSGAGVDYEVLETYKGKDLEYKEYEPLYQCAADVAAKQHKKGHFVTCDDYVTMSDGTGIVHIAPAFGEDDAKVGRKYDLPFVQFVDGKGELTKETPYAGLFVKKADPEVLKDLDKEGKLL
;
A
#
# COMPACT_ATOMS: atom_id res chain seq x y z
N MET A 1 6.80 2.01 -8.12
CA MET A 1 6.15 3.13 -8.84
C MET A 1 6.66 3.21 -10.27
N ASN A 2 5.95 3.86 -11.18
CA ASN A 2 6.47 4.15 -12.52
C ASN A 2 7.31 5.45 -12.45
N PRO A 3 8.57 5.48 -12.92
CA PRO A 3 9.46 6.63 -12.75
C PRO A 3 8.99 7.90 -13.49
N GLU A 4 8.28 7.75 -14.61
CA GLU A 4 7.87 8.84 -15.49
C GLU A 4 6.45 9.38 -15.18
N GLU A 5 5.67 8.64 -14.40
CA GLU A 5 4.32 9.04 -14.02
C GLU A 5 4.32 10.06 -12.88
N THR A 6 3.22 10.80 -12.78
CA THR A 6 3.04 11.81 -11.74
C THR A 6 2.34 11.19 -10.52
N TYR A 7 2.90 11.42 -9.34
CA TYR A 7 2.36 11.04 -8.05
C TYR A 7 2.10 12.25 -7.18
N VAL A 8 1.14 12.17 -6.31
CA VAL A 8 0.77 13.23 -5.38
C VAL A 8 0.82 12.74 -3.95
N LYS A 9 1.14 13.66 -3.06
CA LYS A 9 0.89 13.54 -1.63
C LYS A 9 -0.40 14.29 -1.34
N VAL A 10 -1.42 13.60 -0.93
CA VAL A 10 -2.78 14.11 -0.82
C VAL A 10 -3.33 13.89 0.59
N LYS A 11 -3.90 14.93 1.18
CA LYS A 11 -4.64 14.84 2.43
C LYS A 11 -6.10 14.56 2.09
N ALA A 12 -6.63 13.45 2.60
CA ALA A 12 -7.99 13.02 2.35
C ALA A 12 -8.95 13.43 3.49
N ALA A 13 -10.25 13.35 3.23
CA ALA A 13 -11.30 13.73 4.17
C ALA A 13 -11.32 12.90 5.46
N ASP A 14 -10.76 11.68 5.43
CA ASP A 14 -10.60 10.81 6.59
C ASP A 14 -9.51 11.27 7.58
N GLY A 15 -8.77 12.33 7.21
CA GLY A 15 -7.70 12.92 8.00
C GLY A 15 -6.31 12.31 7.74
N TYR A 16 -6.21 11.25 6.94
CA TYR A 16 -4.93 10.67 6.54
C TYR A 16 -4.30 11.38 5.35
N THR A 17 -3.02 11.16 5.20
CA THR A 17 -2.25 11.66 4.04
C THR A 17 -1.72 10.46 3.26
N TYR A 18 -2.07 10.41 1.97
CA TYR A 18 -1.75 9.31 1.08
C TYR A 18 -0.76 9.73 0.00
N TYR A 19 -0.01 8.75 -0.51
CA TYR A 19 0.71 8.86 -1.78
C TYR A 19 0.00 7.98 -2.81
N MET A 20 -0.30 8.52 -3.98
CA MET A 20 -0.90 7.77 -5.08
C MET A 20 -0.63 8.46 -6.42
N ALA A 21 -0.87 7.75 -7.52
CA ALA A 21 -0.78 8.35 -8.84
C ALA A 21 -1.87 9.42 -9.03
N GLU A 22 -1.48 10.59 -9.55
CA GLU A 22 -2.41 11.70 -9.81
C GLU A 22 -3.58 11.28 -10.71
N ALA A 23 -3.30 10.49 -11.74
CA ALA A 23 -4.30 9.98 -12.68
C ALA A 23 -5.38 9.08 -12.04
N LEU A 24 -5.16 8.59 -10.83
CA LEU A 24 -6.06 7.67 -10.12
C LEU A 24 -6.76 8.31 -8.90
N LEU A 25 -6.50 9.59 -8.63
CA LEU A 25 -7.05 10.29 -7.47
C LEU A 25 -8.57 10.18 -7.35
N ASP A 26 -9.28 10.57 -8.39
CA ASP A 26 -10.75 10.57 -8.38
C ASP A 26 -11.32 9.15 -8.26
N LYS A 27 -10.64 8.17 -8.86
CA LYS A 27 -11.05 6.76 -8.78
C LYS A 27 -10.86 6.19 -7.37
N VAL A 28 -9.76 6.55 -6.69
CA VAL A 28 -9.42 6.03 -5.37
C VAL A 28 -10.15 6.79 -4.26
N LEU A 29 -10.03 8.11 -4.24
CA LEU A 29 -10.57 8.93 -3.15
C LEU A 29 -12.06 9.26 -3.35
N GLY A 30 -12.54 9.29 -4.60
CA GLY A 30 -13.97 9.47 -4.89
C GLY A 30 -14.88 8.34 -4.40
N GLY A 31 -14.30 7.17 -4.07
CA GLY A 31 -15.00 6.02 -3.50
C GLY A 31 -14.83 5.85 -1.98
N LEU A 32 -14.03 6.68 -1.31
CA LEU A 32 -13.88 6.62 0.14
C LEU A 32 -15.16 7.13 0.83
N ALA A 33 -15.81 6.24 1.58
CA ALA A 33 -16.93 6.63 2.42
C ALA A 33 -16.43 7.51 3.57
N VAL A 34 -17.04 8.68 3.73
CA VAL A 34 -16.79 9.54 4.90
C VAL A 34 -17.42 8.88 6.13
N LYS A 35 -16.64 8.62 7.17
CA LYS A 35 -17.15 8.03 8.42
C LYS A 35 -18.11 9.01 9.10
N ALA A 36 -19.18 8.49 9.72
CA ALA A 36 -20.12 9.29 10.50
C ALA A 36 -19.39 10.14 11.54
N GLY A 37 -19.72 11.42 11.65
CA GLY A 37 -19.10 12.39 12.56
C GLY A 37 -17.89 13.15 11.99
N GLN A 38 -17.47 12.88 10.76
CA GLN A 38 -16.50 13.72 10.04
C GLN A 38 -17.21 14.89 9.34
N THR A 39 -16.51 15.99 9.14
CA THR A 39 -17.02 17.15 8.41
C THR A 39 -16.45 17.18 7.00
N VAL A 40 -17.34 17.30 5.99
CA VAL A 40 -16.98 17.53 4.59
C VAL A 40 -17.47 18.94 4.24
N ASN A 41 -16.60 19.80 3.74
CA ASN A 41 -16.93 21.20 3.43
C ASN A 41 -17.61 21.98 4.59
N GLY A 42 -17.23 21.66 5.85
CA GLY A 42 -17.81 22.30 7.02
C GLY A 42 -19.20 21.79 7.44
N THR A 43 -19.73 20.76 6.75
CA THR A 43 -21.02 20.12 7.09
C THR A 43 -20.77 18.76 7.74
N ALA A 44 -21.44 18.50 8.87
CA ALA A 44 -21.38 17.17 9.52
C ALA A 44 -22.09 16.12 8.66
N VAL A 45 -21.47 14.95 8.50
CA VAL A 45 -22.03 13.83 7.72
C VAL A 45 -22.79 12.91 8.67
N GLU A 46 -24.06 12.65 8.37
CA GLU A 46 -24.91 11.71 9.12
C GLU A 46 -24.62 10.27 8.73
N GLU A 47 -24.86 9.34 9.66
CA GLU A 47 -24.65 7.91 9.45
C GLU A 47 -25.52 7.39 8.30
N GLY A 48 -24.91 6.72 7.31
CA GLY A 48 -25.62 6.17 6.15
C GLY A 48 -25.68 7.06 4.92
N THR A 49 -25.02 8.22 4.93
CA THR A 49 -24.92 9.07 3.73
C THR A 49 -23.88 8.48 2.78
N GLU A 50 -24.33 7.83 1.69
CA GLU A 50 -23.44 7.52 0.56
C GLU A 50 -23.14 8.83 -0.18
N VAL A 51 -21.91 9.29 -0.10
CA VAL A 51 -21.42 10.38 -0.95
C VAL A 51 -21.13 9.77 -2.32
N GLY A 52 -22.13 9.80 -3.19
CA GLY A 52 -22.02 9.27 -4.54
C GLY A 52 -21.00 10.03 -5.38
N SER A 53 -20.47 9.39 -6.40
CA SER A 53 -19.58 9.95 -7.41
C SER A 53 -20.16 11.22 -8.04
N GLY A 54 -19.69 12.38 -7.60
CA GLY A 54 -20.16 13.68 -8.10
C GLY A 54 -20.33 14.77 -7.03
N ALA A 55 -20.42 14.43 -5.74
CA ALA A 55 -20.27 15.40 -4.66
C ALA A 55 -18.79 15.33 -4.24
N GLY A 56 -18.01 16.39 -4.48
CA GLY A 56 -16.58 16.43 -4.28
C GLY A 56 -16.16 15.87 -2.92
N VAL A 57 -15.49 14.73 -2.93
CA VAL A 57 -14.78 14.27 -1.75
C VAL A 57 -13.62 15.24 -1.59
N ASP A 58 -13.64 16.01 -0.50
CA ASP A 58 -12.59 16.99 -0.25
C ASP A 58 -11.27 16.29 0.01
N TYR A 59 -10.39 16.38 -0.94
CA TYR A 59 -8.98 16.11 -0.72
C TYR A 59 -8.15 17.33 -1.08
N GLU A 60 -7.01 17.49 -0.45
CA GLU A 60 -6.08 18.56 -0.72
C GLU A 60 -4.76 17.97 -1.21
N VAL A 61 -4.37 18.31 -2.45
CA VAL A 61 -3.06 17.95 -2.99
C VAL A 61 -2.00 18.84 -2.32
N LEU A 62 -1.14 18.23 -1.51
CA LEU A 62 -0.10 18.92 -0.77
C LEU A 62 1.17 19.09 -1.58
N GLU A 63 1.58 18.04 -2.30
CA GLU A 63 2.83 17.98 -3.04
C GLU A 63 2.67 17.09 -4.28
N THR A 64 3.43 17.38 -5.33
CA THR A 64 3.45 16.62 -6.60
C THR A 64 4.88 16.19 -6.91
N TYR A 65 5.05 14.94 -7.40
CA TYR A 65 6.33 14.31 -7.68
C TYR A 65 6.29 13.54 -9.00
N LYS A 66 7.45 13.35 -9.62
CA LYS A 66 7.63 12.22 -10.53
C LYS A 66 7.95 10.96 -9.72
N GLY A 67 7.60 9.78 -10.23
CA GLY A 67 7.88 8.53 -9.50
C GLY A 67 9.35 8.38 -9.12
N LYS A 68 10.27 8.79 -10.00
CA LYS A 68 11.72 8.80 -9.73
C LYS A 68 12.14 9.72 -8.57
N ASP A 69 11.38 10.77 -8.25
CA ASP A 69 11.69 11.67 -7.14
C ASP A 69 11.38 11.02 -5.77
N LEU A 70 10.54 9.99 -5.79
CA LEU A 70 10.19 9.19 -4.61
C LEU A 70 11.03 7.91 -4.48
N GLU A 71 11.88 7.60 -5.45
CA GLU A 71 12.76 6.43 -5.43
C GLU A 71 13.65 6.44 -4.18
N TYR A 72 13.80 5.28 -3.53
CA TYR A 72 14.49 5.09 -2.24
C TYR A 72 13.85 5.75 -1.02
N LYS A 73 12.67 6.37 -1.12
CA LYS A 73 11.93 6.84 0.06
C LYS A 73 11.59 5.64 0.94
N GLU A 74 12.06 5.64 2.18
CA GLU A 74 11.84 4.55 3.13
C GLU A 74 10.45 4.65 3.79
N TYR A 75 9.89 3.50 4.19
CA TYR A 75 8.64 3.39 4.93
C TYR A 75 8.73 2.29 5.99
N GLU A 76 7.88 2.35 7.00
CA GLU A 76 7.83 1.34 8.06
C GLU A 76 7.20 0.03 7.57
N PRO A 77 7.75 -1.14 7.96
CA PRO A 77 7.17 -2.43 7.61
C PRO A 77 5.83 -2.63 8.31
N LEU A 78 4.87 -3.27 7.62
CA LEU A 78 3.61 -3.70 8.24
C LEU A 78 3.86 -4.77 9.32
N TYR A 79 4.79 -5.68 9.07
CA TYR A 79 5.18 -6.76 9.97
C TYR A 79 6.68 -6.80 10.18
N GLN A 80 7.09 -6.84 11.43
CA GLN A 80 8.51 -6.86 11.81
C GLN A 80 9.27 -8.07 11.27
N CYS A 81 8.61 -9.21 11.10
CA CYS A 81 9.25 -10.44 10.60
C CYS A 81 9.94 -10.26 9.23
N ALA A 82 9.39 -9.44 8.35
CA ALA A 82 10.01 -9.13 7.05
C ALA A 82 11.30 -8.29 7.22
N ALA A 83 11.27 -7.31 8.10
CA ALA A 83 12.45 -6.50 8.43
C ALA A 83 13.55 -7.35 9.08
N ASP A 84 13.20 -8.30 9.93
CA ASP A 84 14.15 -9.21 10.58
C ASP A 84 14.86 -10.12 9.57
N VAL A 85 14.13 -10.60 8.55
CA VAL A 85 14.74 -11.40 7.46
C VAL A 85 15.66 -10.53 6.60
N ALA A 86 15.24 -9.32 6.26
CA ALA A 86 16.07 -8.37 5.52
C ALA A 86 17.38 -8.05 6.26
N ALA A 87 17.29 -7.80 7.58
CA ALA A 87 18.46 -7.55 8.42
C ALA A 87 19.42 -8.75 8.47
N LYS A 88 18.91 -9.98 8.57
CA LYS A 88 19.74 -11.21 8.51
C LYS A 88 20.45 -11.39 7.17
N GLN A 89 19.88 -10.89 6.09
CA GLN A 89 20.48 -10.89 4.75
C GLN A 89 21.41 -9.69 4.53
N HIS A 90 21.55 -8.78 5.50
CA HIS A 90 22.26 -7.50 5.36
C HIS A 90 21.75 -6.64 4.18
N LYS A 91 20.44 -6.66 3.94
CA LYS A 91 19.79 -5.94 2.84
C LYS A 91 18.73 -4.97 3.36
N LYS A 92 18.48 -3.90 2.60
CA LYS A 92 17.33 -3.01 2.82
C LYS A 92 16.13 -3.54 2.03
N GLY A 93 14.94 -3.42 2.60
CA GLY A 93 13.69 -3.87 1.97
C GLY A 93 12.65 -2.77 1.88
N HIS A 94 12.27 -2.11 2.88
CA HIS A 94 11.08 -1.24 2.94
C HIS A 94 11.35 0.17 2.40
N PHE A 95 11.47 0.29 1.08
CA PHE A 95 11.64 1.56 0.36
C PHE A 95 10.98 1.50 -1.03
N VAL A 96 10.73 2.68 -1.60
CA VAL A 96 10.12 2.83 -2.92
C VAL A 96 11.13 2.45 -4.00
N THR A 97 10.70 1.58 -4.93
CA THR A 97 11.43 1.20 -6.14
C THR A 97 10.70 1.71 -7.38
N CYS A 98 11.40 1.88 -8.48
CA CYS A 98 10.84 2.33 -9.76
C CYS A 98 11.05 1.31 -10.87
N ASP A 99 9.96 1.06 -11.63
CA ASP A 99 10.01 0.24 -12.83
C ASP A 99 8.85 0.59 -13.79
N ASP A 100 9.08 0.41 -15.11
CA ASP A 100 8.15 0.84 -16.15
C ASP A 100 6.91 -0.07 -16.28
N TYR A 101 6.93 -1.28 -15.71
CA TYR A 101 5.78 -2.19 -15.77
C TYR A 101 4.59 -1.72 -14.92
N VAL A 102 4.79 -0.76 -14.02
CA VAL A 102 3.71 -0.20 -13.20
C VAL A 102 2.81 0.66 -14.05
N THR A 103 1.55 0.28 -14.17
CA THR A 103 0.54 0.97 -14.99
C THR A 103 -0.38 1.87 -14.18
N MET A 104 -1.03 2.83 -14.88
CA MET A 104 -2.03 3.73 -14.31
C MET A 104 -3.47 3.26 -14.57
N SER A 105 -3.66 1.98 -14.89
CA SER A 105 -4.97 1.44 -15.24
C SER A 105 -5.82 1.11 -14.02
N ASP A 106 -5.21 0.78 -12.90
CA ASP A 106 -5.89 0.28 -11.71
C ASP A 106 -5.16 0.57 -10.39
N GLY A 107 -5.86 0.37 -9.26
CA GLY A 107 -5.34 0.57 -7.90
C GLY A 107 -4.94 2.02 -7.64
N THR A 108 -3.80 2.20 -6.98
CA THR A 108 -3.24 3.51 -6.59
C THR A 108 -2.07 3.95 -7.49
N GLY A 109 -1.68 3.16 -8.49
CA GLY A 109 -0.45 3.35 -9.25
C GLY A 109 0.82 2.99 -8.48
N ILE A 110 0.68 2.37 -7.31
CA ILE A 110 1.77 1.86 -6.47
C ILE A 110 1.58 0.35 -6.30
N VAL A 111 2.58 -0.42 -6.72
CA VAL A 111 2.54 -1.88 -6.69
C VAL A 111 3.41 -2.40 -5.56
N HIS A 112 2.90 -3.35 -4.78
CA HIS A 112 3.69 -4.09 -3.81
C HIS A 112 4.62 -5.07 -4.54
N ILE A 113 5.90 -5.11 -4.13
CA ILE A 113 6.93 -5.98 -4.72
C ILE A 113 7.24 -7.13 -3.78
N ALA A 114 7.10 -8.36 -4.27
CA ALA A 114 7.43 -9.59 -3.55
C ALA A 114 8.37 -10.48 -4.39
N PRO A 115 9.70 -10.30 -4.32
CA PRO A 115 10.68 -10.95 -5.20
C PRO A 115 10.62 -12.49 -5.22
N ALA A 116 10.06 -13.11 -4.18
CA ALA A 116 9.91 -14.57 -4.10
C ALA A 116 8.68 -15.11 -4.85
N PHE A 117 7.74 -14.25 -5.30
CA PHE A 117 6.42 -14.69 -5.77
C PHE A 117 6.04 -14.20 -7.18
N GLY A 118 6.80 -13.27 -7.78
CA GLY A 118 6.54 -12.75 -9.11
C GLY A 118 7.81 -12.64 -9.96
N GLU A 119 7.71 -12.89 -11.27
CA GLU A 119 8.86 -12.80 -12.17
C GLU A 119 9.34 -11.35 -12.32
N ASP A 120 8.41 -10.41 -12.51
CA ASP A 120 8.74 -8.99 -12.60
C ASP A 120 9.23 -8.45 -11.26
N ASP A 121 8.62 -8.86 -10.15
CA ASP A 121 9.08 -8.56 -8.81
C ASP A 121 10.52 -9.05 -8.57
N ALA A 122 10.84 -10.27 -9.05
CA ALA A 122 12.19 -10.80 -8.96
C ALA A 122 13.22 -10.02 -9.80
N LYS A 123 12.80 -9.45 -10.96
CA LYS A 123 13.66 -8.55 -11.76
C LYS A 123 13.95 -7.26 -10.99
N VAL A 124 12.92 -6.63 -10.42
CA VAL A 124 13.06 -5.45 -9.56
C VAL A 124 13.91 -5.80 -8.33
N GLY A 125 13.66 -6.95 -7.71
CA GLY A 125 14.43 -7.45 -6.59
C GLY A 125 15.93 -7.52 -6.86
N ARG A 126 16.33 -8.00 -8.04
CA ARG A 126 17.74 -8.02 -8.48
C ARG A 126 18.29 -6.62 -8.77
N LYS A 127 17.50 -5.76 -9.42
CA LYS A 127 17.89 -4.39 -9.76
C LYS A 127 18.23 -3.56 -8.51
N TYR A 128 17.46 -3.72 -7.43
CA TYR A 128 17.60 -2.95 -6.19
C TYR A 128 18.27 -3.72 -5.05
N ASP A 129 18.77 -4.91 -5.31
CA ASP A 129 19.35 -5.81 -4.30
C ASP A 129 18.41 -6.03 -3.09
N LEU A 130 17.11 -6.22 -3.35
CA LEU A 130 16.11 -6.44 -2.32
C LEU A 130 16.34 -7.78 -1.59
N PRO A 131 15.90 -7.89 -0.31
CA PRO A 131 15.93 -9.16 0.39
C PRO A 131 14.99 -10.17 -0.27
N PHE A 132 15.40 -11.43 -0.30
CA PHE A 132 14.54 -12.53 -0.72
C PHE A 132 13.80 -13.08 0.50
N VAL A 133 12.51 -12.74 0.61
CA VAL A 133 11.65 -13.12 1.73
C VAL A 133 10.57 -14.09 1.24
N GLN A 134 10.60 -15.31 1.75
CA GLN A 134 9.63 -16.35 1.42
C GLN A 134 9.01 -16.90 2.70
N PHE A 135 7.79 -16.45 3.00
CA PHE A 135 7.04 -16.85 4.18
C PHE A 135 5.98 -17.94 3.91
N VAL A 136 5.99 -18.53 2.73
CA VAL A 136 5.08 -19.61 2.35
C VAL A 136 5.92 -20.83 1.98
N ASP A 137 5.65 -21.95 2.60
CA ASP A 137 6.33 -23.21 2.33
C ASP A 137 5.76 -23.96 1.10
N GLY A 138 6.33 -25.12 0.78
CA GLY A 138 5.88 -25.94 -0.35
C GLY A 138 4.49 -26.55 -0.21
N LYS A 139 3.84 -26.43 0.95
CA LYS A 139 2.46 -26.84 1.21
C LYS A 139 1.48 -25.67 1.14
N GLY A 140 1.98 -24.44 0.94
CA GLY A 140 1.17 -23.23 0.97
C GLY A 140 0.87 -22.76 2.40
N GLU A 141 1.63 -23.21 3.40
CA GLU A 141 1.49 -22.82 4.81
C GLU A 141 2.50 -21.73 5.16
N LEU A 142 2.07 -20.81 6.04
CA LEU A 142 2.95 -19.73 6.51
C LEU A 142 4.03 -20.28 7.44
N THR A 143 5.25 -19.81 7.25
CA THR A 143 6.45 -20.27 7.98
C THR A 143 6.47 -19.74 9.42
N LYS A 144 7.31 -20.33 10.25
CA LYS A 144 7.43 -20.03 11.69
C LYS A 144 7.87 -18.60 12.00
N GLU A 145 8.41 -17.88 11.02
CA GLU A 145 8.84 -16.50 11.16
C GLU A 145 7.65 -15.52 11.20
N THR A 146 6.48 -15.98 10.75
CA THR A 146 5.27 -15.14 10.70
C THR A 146 4.40 -15.31 11.95
N PRO A 147 3.55 -14.31 12.30
CA PRO A 147 2.57 -14.43 13.38
C PRO A 147 1.53 -15.54 13.15
N TYR A 148 1.38 -15.99 11.90
CA TYR A 148 0.35 -16.94 11.46
C TYR A 148 0.93 -18.30 11.07
N ALA A 149 2.06 -18.69 11.69
CA ALA A 149 2.79 -19.91 11.38
C ALA A 149 1.90 -21.16 11.34
N GLY A 150 2.07 -21.98 10.28
CA GLY A 150 1.31 -23.20 10.05
C GLY A 150 -0.09 -23.01 9.49
N LEU A 151 -0.58 -21.79 9.31
CA LEU A 151 -1.83 -21.57 8.59
C LEU A 151 -1.61 -21.61 7.09
N PHE A 152 -2.52 -22.29 6.39
CA PHE A 152 -2.60 -22.17 4.93
C PHE A 152 -2.94 -20.74 4.53
N VAL A 153 -2.29 -20.20 3.50
CA VAL A 153 -2.36 -18.78 3.12
C VAL A 153 -3.79 -18.23 3.06
N LYS A 154 -4.73 -18.95 2.44
CA LYS A 154 -6.13 -18.51 2.35
C LYS A 154 -6.88 -18.51 3.69
N LYS A 155 -6.39 -19.23 4.68
CA LYS A 155 -6.93 -19.20 6.05
C LYS A 155 -6.28 -18.09 6.88
N ALA A 156 -5.09 -17.65 6.51
CA ALA A 156 -4.42 -16.53 7.14
C ALA A 156 -4.99 -15.18 6.69
N ASP A 157 -5.50 -15.07 5.44
CA ASP A 157 -6.04 -13.80 4.90
C ASP A 157 -7.03 -13.10 5.86
N PRO A 158 -8.08 -13.75 6.40
CA PRO A 158 -9.01 -13.09 7.31
C PRO A 158 -8.38 -12.69 8.66
N GLU A 159 -7.38 -13.41 9.16
CA GLU A 159 -6.68 -13.05 10.39
C GLU A 159 -5.77 -11.83 10.17
N VAL A 160 -5.09 -11.79 9.01
CA VAL A 160 -4.28 -10.63 8.61
C VAL A 160 -5.15 -9.37 8.50
N LEU A 161 -6.30 -9.46 7.82
CA LEU A 161 -7.23 -8.34 7.67
C LEU A 161 -7.74 -7.85 9.03
N LYS A 162 -8.11 -8.75 9.93
CA LYS A 162 -8.57 -8.43 11.27
C LYS A 162 -7.50 -7.72 12.12
N ASP A 163 -6.24 -8.16 12.01
CA ASP A 163 -5.15 -7.54 12.74
C ASP A 163 -4.83 -6.14 12.17
N LEU A 164 -4.83 -5.98 10.86
CA LEU A 164 -4.62 -4.69 10.21
C LEU A 164 -5.75 -3.69 10.52
N ASP A 165 -7.01 -4.16 10.55
CA ASP A 165 -8.16 -3.34 10.95
C ASP A 165 -8.03 -2.87 12.40
N LYS A 166 -7.71 -3.79 13.31
CA LYS A 166 -7.50 -3.49 14.73
C LYS A 166 -6.37 -2.48 14.97
N GLU A 167 -5.32 -2.53 14.13
CA GLU A 167 -4.19 -1.60 14.18
C GLU A 167 -4.45 -0.27 13.43
N GLY A 168 -5.62 -0.12 12.80
CA GLY A 168 -5.96 1.06 12.00
C GLY A 168 -5.11 1.20 10.73
N LYS A 169 -4.60 0.09 10.19
CA LYS A 169 -3.76 0.03 8.99
C LYS A 169 -4.51 -0.46 7.75
N LEU A 170 -5.79 -0.79 7.89
CA LEU A 170 -6.67 -1.17 6.80
C LEU A 170 -7.47 0.06 6.35
N LEU A 171 -7.50 0.31 5.04
CA LEU A 171 -8.24 1.39 4.41
C LEU A 171 -9.59 0.87 3.90
#